data_b31fdbc63d3ce9f7debb177410345dbc
#
_entry.id   b31fdbc63d3ce9f7debb177410345dbc
#
_cell.length_a   1.000
_cell.length_b   1.000
_cell.length_c   1.000
_cell.angle_alpha   90.00
_cell.angle_beta   90.00
_cell.angle_gamma   90.00
#
_symmetry.space_group_name_H-M   'P 1'
#
loop_
_entity.id
_entity.type
_entity.pdbx_description
1 polymer ?
#
loop_
_entity_poly.entity_id
_entity_poly.type
_entity_poly.pdbx_seq_one_letter_code
_entity_poly.pdbx_strand_id
1 'polypeptide(L)'
;MRKRLQLAGVVGALALLGVVAGAVATGGHRDIRETLTGYEETPSTISSTGSADFRASINRFSDEIRYKLSYRDLESAVTQAHIHFGARATSGGISVWLCGNNPPITNTPAGVQPCPAAPATITGTIGPEDVVGPTGQGIEVGAFDELTDAIRAGVTYANIHTVGRPSGEIRAQLDDDDGHGRW
;
A
#
# COMPACT_ATOMS: atom_id res chain seq x y z
N MET A 1 63.63 -59.18 29.09
CA MET A 1 62.12 -59.14 29.12
C MET A 1 61.68 -57.72 29.27
N ARG A 2 61.21 -57.05 28.19
CA ARG A 2 60.76 -55.68 28.22
C ARG A 2 59.24 -55.68 28.01
N LYS A 3 58.50 -55.27 29.05
CA LYS A 3 57.03 -55.11 29.02
C LYS A 3 56.72 -53.80 28.27
N ARG A 4 55.93 -53.92 27.21
CA ARG A 4 55.39 -52.73 26.49
C ARG A 4 54.05 -52.37 27.11
N LEU A 5 53.97 -51.15 27.59
CA LEU A 5 52.73 -50.55 28.13
C LEU A 5 51.95 -49.98 26.92
N GLN A 6 50.75 -50.45 26.73
CA GLN A 6 49.84 -49.86 25.73
C GLN A 6 49.00 -48.77 26.40
N LEU A 7 49.09 -47.54 25.91
CA LEU A 7 48.20 -46.43 26.24
C LEU A 7 46.93 -46.54 25.37
N ALA A 8 45.79 -46.71 25.98
CA ALA A 8 44.50 -46.57 25.31
C ALA A 8 44.10 -45.12 25.30
N GLY A 9 44.02 -44.52 24.08
CA GLY A 9 43.52 -43.16 23.89
C GLY A 9 41.97 -43.17 23.83
N VAL A 10 41.37 -42.42 24.73
CA VAL A 10 39.93 -42.14 24.71
C VAL A 10 39.68 -40.97 23.76
N VAL A 11 39.04 -41.21 22.65
CA VAL A 11 38.56 -40.17 21.74
C VAL A 11 37.19 -39.70 22.22
N GLY A 12 37.19 -38.53 22.84
CA GLY A 12 35.91 -37.86 23.21
C GLY A 12 35.28 -37.21 22.00
N ALA A 13 34.12 -37.69 21.58
CA ALA A 13 33.29 -37.04 20.55
C ALA A 13 32.56 -35.85 21.18
N LEU A 14 32.95 -34.62 20.84
CA LEU A 14 32.16 -33.43 21.11
C LEU A 14 31.00 -33.36 20.15
N ALA A 15 29.77 -33.61 20.63
CA ALA A 15 28.57 -33.32 19.89
C ALA A 15 28.27 -31.81 19.95
N LEU A 16 28.49 -31.11 18.84
CA LEU A 16 28.04 -29.73 18.65
C LEU A 16 26.52 -29.76 18.42
N LEU A 17 25.74 -29.43 19.44
CA LEU A 17 24.32 -29.11 19.28
C LEU A 17 24.21 -27.75 18.55
N GLY A 18 23.97 -27.80 17.26
CA GLY A 18 23.62 -26.63 16.47
C GLY A 18 22.22 -26.16 16.88
N VAL A 19 22.13 -25.03 17.58
CA VAL A 19 20.87 -24.32 17.78
C VAL A 19 20.50 -23.70 16.44
N VAL A 20 19.57 -24.32 15.72
CA VAL A 20 18.92 -23.71 14.57
C VAL A 20 17.97 -22.65 15.14
N ALA A 21 18.40 -21.40 15.18
CA ALA A 21 17.52 -20.27 15.44
C ALA A 21 16.56 -20.19 14.23
N GLY A 22 15.36 -20.75 14.38
CA GLY A 22 14.28 -20.55 13.43
C GLY A 22 13.96 -19.05 13.38
N ALA A 23 14.24 -18.42 12.26
CA ALA A 23 13.72 -17.10 11.98
C ALA A 23 12.19 -17.21 11.96
N VAL A 24 11.54 -16.71 13.00
CA VAL A 24 10.08 -16.52 13.01
C VAL A 24 9.85 -15.39 12.00
N ALA A 25 9.36 -15.74 10.82
CA ALA A 25 8.89 -14.75 9.87
C ALA A 25 7.68 -14.04 10.51
N THR A 26 7.90 -12.85 11.05
CA THR A 26 6.85 -11.93 11.54
C THR A 26 6.19 -11.27 10.33
N GLY A 27 5.64 -12.06 9.42
CA GLY A 27 5.16 -11.62 8.12
C GLY A 27 3.65 -11.65 7.98
N GLY A 28 2.91 -10.87 8.77
CA GLY A 28 1.45 -10.78 8.62
C GLY A 28 0.91 -9.42 8.24
N HIS A 29 1.59 -8.36 8.59
CA HIS A 29 1.17 -6.98 8.35
C HIS A 29 2.27 -6.21 7.63
N ARG A 30 1.87 -5.44 6.61
CA ARG A 30 2.72 -4.46 5.93
C ARG A 30 2.08 -3.09 6.08
N ASP A 31 2.87 -2.13 6.50
CA ASP A 31 2.43 -0.76 6.71
C ASP A 31 2.83 0.11 5.50
N ILE A 32 1.90 0.95 5.06
CA ILE A 32 2.10 1.97 4.04
C ILE A 32 1.92 3.32 4.71
N ARG A 33 2.81 4.27 4.44
CA ARG A 33 2.75 5.62 5.02
C ARG A 33 3.26 6.62 4.00
N GLU A 34 2.33 7.34 3.37
CA GLU A 34 2.66 8.29 2.32
C GLU A 34 1.98 9.65 2.56
N THR A 35 2.66 10.71 2.12
CA THR A 35 2.12 12.06 2.12
C THR A 35 1.81 12.50 0.70
N LEU A 36 0.53 12.75 0.41
CA LEU A 36 0.06 13.22 -0.88
C LEU A 36 0.30 14.72 -1.02
N THR A 37 0.86 15.10 -2.16
CA THR A 37 1.09 16.51 -2.54
C THR A 37 0.80 16.72 -4.02
N GLY A 38 0.57 17.96 -4.44
CA GLY A 38 0.42 18.31 -5.85
C GLY A 38 1.69 18.14 -6.67
N TYR A 39 2.84 18.05 -6.03
CA TYR A 39 4.13 17.87 -6.73
C TYR A 39 4.30 16.49 -7.36
N GLU A 40 3.53 15.50 -6.92
CA GLU A 40 3.52 14.15 -7.52
C GLU A 40 2.42 13.95 -8.57
N GLU A 41 1.60 14.98 -8.86
CA GLU A 41 0.55 14.88 -9.85
C GLU A 41 1.09 14.70 -11.28
N THR A 42 0.31 14.05 -12.11
CA THR A 42 0.61 13.73 -13.50
C THR A 42 -0.58 14.03 -14.43
N PRO A 43 -0.35 14.38 -15.67
CA PRO A 43 0.93 14.58 -16.38
C PRO A 43 1.65 15.88 -16.01
N SER A 44 1.05 16.73 -15.20
CA SER A 44 1.63 18.01 -14.78
C SER A 44 1.64 18.11 -13.27
N THR A 45 2.78 18.47 -12.72
CA THR A 45 2.95 18.85 -11.32
C THR A 45 2.04 20.02 -10.98
N ILE A 46 1.40 20.01 -9.83
CA ILE A 46 0.49 21.05 -9.35
C ILE A 46 1.08 21.70 -8.10
N SER A 47 1.15 23.03 -8.10
CA SER A 47 1.45 23.82 -6.90
C SER A 47 0.14 24.05 -6.14
N SER A 48 -0.26 23.08 -5.32
CA SER A 48 -1.41 23.18 -4.42
C SER A 48 -0.96 23.34 -2.98
N THR A 49 -1.76 24.04 -2.16
CA THR A 49 -1.62 24.05 -0.70
C THR A 49 -2.13 22.76 -0.06
N GLY A 50 -2.90 21.98 -0.81
CA GLY A 50 -3.49 20.73 -0.36
C GLY A 50 -2.45 19.69 0.03
N SER A 51 -2.74 18.95 1.08
CA SER A 51 -1.93 17.82 1.51
C SER A 51 -2.79 16.74 2.17
N ALA A 52 -2.33 15.49 2.11
CA ALA A 52 -2.95 14.39 2.83
C ALA A 52 -1.90 13.40 3.35
N ASP A 53 -2.23 12.75 4.47
CA ASP A 53 -1.50 11.61 5.01
C ASP A 53 -2.32 10.34 4.74
N PHE A 54 -1.77 9.41 3.96
CA PHE A 54 -2.32 8.09 3.73
C PHE A 54 -1.57 7.07 4.57
N ARG A 55 -2.32 6.24 5.27
CA ARG A 55 -1.77 5.10 6.02
C ARG A 55 -2.60 3.89 5.73
N ALA A 56 -1.96 2.75 5.48
CA ALA A 56 -2.65 1.49 5.33
C ALA A 56 -1.85 0.34 5.93
N SER A 57 -2.55 -0.72 6.30
CA SER A 57 -1.96 -1.98 6.77
C SER A 57 -2.60 -3.12 5.99
N ILE A 58 -1.77 -3.91 5.31
CA ILE A 58 -2.19 -5.05 4.51
C ILE A 58 -2.15 -6.29 5.39
N ASN A 59 -3.28 -6.98 5.54
CA ASN A 59 -3.37 -8.28 6.18
C ASN A 59 -3.67 -9.35 5.13
N ARG A 60 -2.65 -10.10 4.73
CA ARG A 60 -2.75 -11.15 3.71
C ARG A 60 -3.48 -12.41 4.16
N PHE A 61 -3.66 -12.60 5.47
CA PHE A 61 -4.35 -13.79 5.99
C PHE A 61 -5.88 -13.64 5.96
N SER A 62 -6.37 -12.40 5.86
CA SER A 62 -7.80 -12.08 5.80
C SER A 62 -8.19 -11.33 4.54
N ASP A 63 -7.29 -11.22 3.53
CA ASP A 63 -7.51 -10.46 2.29
C ASP A 63 -8.10 -9.07 2.58
N GLU A 64 -7.40 -8.32 3.44
CA GLU A 64 -7.90 -7.06 3.99
C GLU A 64 -6.80 -5.99 4.02
N ILE A 65 -7.14 -4.79 3.52
CA ILE A 65 -6.34 -3.57 3.69
C ILE A 65 -7.14 -2.59 4.53
N ARG A 66 -6.66 -2.28 5.73
CA ARG A 66 -7.22 -1.20 6.54
C ARG A 66 -6.51 0.09 6.23
N TYR A 67 -7.27 1.16 5.97
CA TYR A 67 -6.69 2.44 5.63
C TYR A 67 -7.24 3.60 6.46
N LYS A 68 -6.44 4.66 6.50
CA LYS A 68 -6.78 5.99 6.99
C LYS A 68 -6.21 7.03 6.03
N LEU A 69 -7.07 7.93 5.56
CA LEU A 69 -6.71 9.07 4.72
C LEU A 69 -7.14 10.36 5.44
N SER A 70 -6.18 11.21 5.80
CA SER A 70 -6.42 12.50 6.43
C SER A 70 -5.96 13.61 5.48
N TYR A 71 -6.85 14.52 5.10
CA TYR A 71 -6.55 15.58 4.13
C TYR A 71 -6.94 16.95 4.65
N ARG A 72 -6.23 17.98 4.19
CA ARG A 72 -6.39 19.38 4.59
C ARG A 72 -5.93 20.35 3.50
N ASP A 73 -6.32 21.59 3.64
CA ASP A 73 -5.84 22.74 2.85
C ASP A 73 -6.03 22.59 1.32
N LEU A 74 -6.99 21.74 0.91
CA LEU A 74 -7.36 21.56 -0.49
C LEU A 74 -7.98 22.83 -1.05
N GLU A 75 -7.68 23.16 -2.32
CA GLU A 75 -8.08 24.40 -2.96
C GLU A 75 -9.59 24.52 -3.23
N SER A 76 -10.30 23.37 -3.23
CA SER A 76 -11.76 23.33 -3.41
C SER A 76 -12.38 22.05 -2.84
N ALA A 77 -13.70 21.90 -2.96
CA ALA A 77 -14.42 20.76 -2.42
C ALA A 77 -13.94 19.43 -3.03
N VAL A 78 -13.71 18.44 -2.16
CA VAL A 78 -13.33 17.08 -2.57
C VAL A 78 -14.48 16.43 -3.34
N THR A 79 -14.18 15.79 -4.44
CA THR A 79 -15.15 15.04 -5.25
C THR A 79 -14.97 13.54 -5.13
N GLN A 80 -13.73 13.06 -5.08
CA GLN A 80 -13.39 11.64 -5.03
C GLN A 80 -11.95 11.41 -4.59
N ALA A 81 -11.68 10.22 -4.07
CA ALA A 81 -10.34 9.75 -3.76
C ALA A 81 -10.23 8.25 -4.11
N HIS A 82 -9.09 7.85 -4.68
CA HIS A 82 -8.87 6.51 -5.21
C HIS A 82 -7.49 5.96 -4.87
N ILE A 83 -7.37 4.63 -5.04
CA ILE A 83 -6.10 3.96 -5.34
C ILE A 83 -6.13 3.59 -6.82
N HIS A 84 -5.06 3.93 -7.53
CA HIS A 84 -4.88 3.67 -8.95
C HIS A 84 -3.73 2.68 -9.20
N PHE A 85 -3.80 1.94 -10.30
CA PHE A 85 -2.71 1.10 -10.80
C PHE A 85 -1.90 1.86 -11.85
N GLY A 86 -0.74 2.37 -11.45
CA GLY A 86 0.16 3.14 -12.30
C GLY A 86 1.51 3.36 -11.63
N ALA A 87 2.59 3.23 -12.39
CA ALA A 87 3.93 3.52 -11.92
C ALA A 87 4.10 5.03 -11.65
N ARG A 88 5.16 5.38 -10.92
CA ARG A 88 5.52 6.79 -10.65
C ARG A 88 5.55 7.61 -11.95
N ALA A 89 5.02 8.81 -11.91
CA ALA A 89 4.89 9.72 -13.05
C ALA A 89 4.08 9.19 -14.25
N THR A 90 3.20 8.20 -14.03
CA THR A 90 2.23 7.75 -15.03
C THR A 90 0.81 7.84 -14.49
N SER A 91 -0.18 7.99 -15.38
CA SER A 91 -1.60 7.85 -15.03
C SER A 91 -2.03 6.41 -15.25
N GLY A 92 -2.86 5.88 -14.35
CA GLY A 92 -3.41 4.53 -14.43
C GLY A 92 -4.89 4.49 -14.09
N GLY A 93 -5.53 3.36 -14.32
CA GLY A 93 -6.93 3.14 -13.99
C GLY A 93 -7.19 3.03 -12.49
N ILE A 94 -8.44 3.23 -12.08
CA ILE A 94 -8.87 3.09 -10.68
C ILE A 94 -8.89 1.61 -10.30
N SER A 95 -8.24 1.29 -9.19
CA SER A 95 -8.31 -0.05 -8.56
C SER A 95 -9.31 -0.06 -7.42
N VAL A 96 -9.34 1.00 -6.59
CA VAL A 96 -10.22 1.08 -5.41
C VAL A 96 -10.71 2.51 -5.22
N TRP A 97 -11.97 2.65 -4.83
CA TRP A 97 -12.54 3.90 -4.38
C TRP A 97 -12.39 4.06 -2.87
N LEU A 98 -11.76 5.14 -2.42
CA LEU A 98 -11.66 5.47 -0.99
C LEU A 98 -12.86 6.30 -0.51
N CYS A 99 -13.32 7.20 -1.37
CA CYS A 99 -14.57 7.96 -1.19
C CYS A 99 -15.04 8.56 -2.52
N GLY A 100 -16.32 8.93 -2.62
CA GLY A 100 -16.88 9.59 -3.80
C GLY A 100 -18.16 10.34 -3.51
N ASN A 101 -18.30 11.56 -4.05
CA ASN A 101 -19.48 12.40 -3.90
C ASN A 101 -20.33 12.38 -5.19
N ASN A 102 -21.55 11.92 -5.08
CA ASN A 102 -22.51 11.89 -6.16
C ASN A 102 -23.74 12.75 -5.81
N PRO A 103 -23.98 13.89 -6.52
CA PRO A 103 -23.12 14.55 -7.49
C PRO A 103 -21.86 15.18 -6.88
N PRO A 104 -20.83 15.63 -7.63
CA PRO A 104 -20.79 15.75 -9.09
C PRO A 104 -20.36 14.47 -9.82
N ILE A 105 -19.89 13.44 -9.10
CA ILE A 105 -19.41 12.20 -9.69
C ILE A 105 -20.60 11.26 -9.90
N THR A 106 -20.84 10.82 -11.14
CA THR A 106 -22.01 10.02 -11.50
C THR A 106 -21.74 8.51 -11.55
N ASN A 107 -20.47 8.10 -11.51
CA ASN A 107 -20.03 6.71 -11.60
C ASN A 107 -19.43 6.16 -10.29
N THR A 108 -19.68 6.82 -9.16
CA THR A 108 -19.30 6.29 -7.84
C THR A 108 -20.03 4.96 -7.61
N PRO A 109 -19.31 3.85 -7.35
CA PRO A 109 -19.94 2.56 -7.06
C PRO A 109 -20.84 2.62 -5.83
N ALA A 110 -21.86 1.76 -5.81
CA ALA A 110 -22.72 1.63 -4.65
C ALA A 110 -21.91 1.17 -3.42
N GLY A 111 -22.18 1.76 -2.24
CA GLY A 111 -21.49 1.42 -1.00
C GLY A 111 -20.24 2.25 -0.71
N VAL A 112 -19.72 2.98 -1.69
CA VAL A 112 -18.59 3.89 -1.47
C VAL A 112 -19.02 5.04 -0.57
N GLN A 113 -18.24 5.29 0.50
CA GLN A 113 -18.52 6.38 1.45
C GLN A 113 -18.37 7.76 0.80
N PRO A 114 -19.11 8.79 1.26
CA PRO A 114 -18.90 10.15 0.78
C PRO A 114 -17.55 10.71 1.25
N CYS A 115 -17.00 11.64 0.46
CA CYS A 115 -15.82 12.43 0.86
C CYS A 115 -16.27 13.64 1.68
N PRO A 116 -15.95 13.75 2.99
CA PRO A 116 -16.23 14.94 3.78
C PRO A 116 -15.48 16.17 3.27
N ALA A 117 -15.96 17.38 3.64
CA ALA A 117 -15.22 18.61 3.35
C ALA A 117 -13.90 18.66 4.13
N ALA A 118 -12.84 19.21 3.50
CA ALA A 118 -11.54 19.41 4.17
C ALA A 118 -11.63 20.51 5.27
N PRO A 119 -10.92 20.38 6.41
CA PRO A 119 -10.05 19.25 6.78
C PRO A 119 -10.87 18.04 7.25
N ALA A 120 -10.48 16.84 6.84
CA ALA A 120 -11.20 15.63 7.21
C ALA A 120 -10.29 14.40 7.31
N THR A 121 -10.82 13.37 7.94
CA THR A 121 -10.23 12.04 7.99
C THR A 121 -11.29 11.01 7.65
N ILE A 122 -10.98 10.13 6.70
CA ILE A 122 -11.78 8.94 6.40
C ILE A 122 -10.97 7.69 6.74
N THR A 123 -11.68 6.64 7.11
CA THR A 123 -11.12 5.30 7.35
C THR A 123 -11.98 4.28 6.65
N GLY A 124 -11.41 3.14 6.34
CA GLY A 124 -12.14 2.02 5.76
C GLY A 124 -11.31 0.75 5.73
N THR A 125 -11.97 -0.29 5.27
CA THR A 125 -11.40 -1.58 4.96
C THR A 125 -11.64 -1.85 3.49
N ILE A 126 -10.63 -2.36 2.78
CA ILE A 126 -10.69 -2.79 1.39
C ILE A 126 -10.60 -4.30 1.39
N GLY A 127 -11.58 -4.97 0.81
CA GLY A 127 -11.60 -6.39 0.52
C GLY A 127 -11.61 -6.67 -0.98
N PRO A 128 -11.69 -7.94 -1.37
CA PRO A 128 -11.81 -8.31 -2.79
C PRO A 128 -13.00 -7.61 -3.50
N GLU A 129 -14.12 -7.43 -2.81
CA GLU A 129 -15.34 -6.78 -3.35
C GLU A 129 -15.14 -5.31 -3.71
N ASP A 130 -14.12 -4.64 -3.15
CA ASP A 130 -13.81 -3.23 -3.40
C ASP A 130 -12.84 -3.02 -4.57
N VAL A 131 -12.24 -4.10 -5.09
CA VAL A 131 -11.33 -4.05 -6.24
C VAL A 131 -12.16 -3.98 -7.52
N VAL A 132 -12.14 -2.82 -8.18
CA VAL A 132 -12.95 -2.54 -9.38
C VAL A 132 -12.17 -2.71 -10.71
N GLY A 133 -10.88 -3.01 -10.64
CA GLY A 133 -10.03 -3.14 -11.81
C GLY A 133 -8.63 -2.51 -11.60
N PRO A 134 -7.98 -1.98 -12.66
CA PRO A 134 -8.46 -1.80 -14.03
C PRO A 134 -8.22 -3.04 -14.92
N THR A 135 -9.27 -3.65 -15.43
CA THR A 135 -9.19 -4.89 -16.25
C THR A 135 -8.36 -4.70 -17.52
N GLY A 136 -8.42 -3.51 -18.13
CA GLY A 136 -7.61 -3.16 -19.31
C GLY A 136 -6.10 -3.09 -19.04
N GLN A 137 -5.68 -3.09 -17.77
CA GLN A 137 -4.28 -3.13 -17.34
C GLN A 137 -3.94 -4.47 -16.64
N GLY A 138 -4.86 -5.42 -16.57
CA GLY A 138 -4.65 -6.77 -16.07
C GLY A 138 -5.03 -6.99 -14.61
N ILE A 139 -5.63 -6.02 -13.90
CA ILE A 139 -6.25 -6.24 -12.59
C ILE A 139 -7.74 -6.49 -12.80
N GLU A 140 -8.20 -7.71 -12.59
CA GLU A 140 -9.61 -8.06 -12.71
C GLU A 140 -10.42 -7.56 -11.50
N VAL A 141 -11.74 -7.44 -11.68
CA VAL A 141 -12.66 -7.12 -10.58
C VAL A 141 -12.56 -8.22 -9.52
N GLY A 142 -12.34 -7.82 -8.27
CA GLY A 142 -12.17 -8.76 -7.16
C GLY A 142 -10.75 -9.33 -7.00
N ALA A 143 -9.80 -8.99 -7.87
CA ALA A 143 -8.43 -9.51 -7.84
C ALA A 143 -7.57 -8.83 -6.75
N PHE A 144 -7.83 -9.17 -5.50
CA PHE A 144 -7.17 -8.59 -4.33
C PHE A 144 -5.67 -8.92 -4.27
N ASP A 145 -5.27 -10.14 -4.64
CA ASP A 145 -3.85 -10.54 -4.67
C ASP A 145 -3.07 -9.71 -5.68
N GLU A 146 -3.62 -9.49 -6.88
CA GLU A 146 -3.00 -8.67 -7.93
C GLU A 146 -2.85 -7.21 -7.48
N LEU A 147 -3.87 -6.65 -6.80
CA LEU A 147 -3.79 -5.33 -6.19
C LEU A 147 -2.67 -5.24 -5.14
N THR A 148 -2.60 -6.22 -4.23
CA THR A 148 -1.57 -6.22 -3.18
C THR A 148 -0.17 -6.46 -3.73
N ASP A 149 -0.03 -7.22 -4.80
CA ASP A 149 1.25 -7.40 -5.50
C ASP A 149 1.66 -6.11 -6.23
N ALA A 150 0.71 -5.39 -6.85
CA ALA A 150 0.96 -4.08 -7.45
C ALA A 150 1.39 -3.02 -6.42
N ILE A 151 0.79 -3.02 -5.22
CA ILE A 151 1.21 -2.15 -4.11
C ILE A 151 2.66 -2.47 -3.72
N ARG A 152 3.01 -3.74 -3.55
CA ARG A 152 4.38 -4.17 -3.20
C ARG A 152 5.41 -3.82 -4.26
N ALA A 153 5.00 -3.85 -5.52
CA ALA A 153 5.86 -3.46 -6.63
C ALA A 153 6.03 -1.94 -6.74
N GLY A 154 5.38 -1.14 -5.86
CA GLY A 154 5.42 0.33 -5.91
C GLY A 154 4.79 0.91 -7.17
N VAL A 155 3.81 0.20 -7.76
CA VAL A 155 3.13 0.62 -9.01
C VAL A 155 1.66 0.96 -8.79
N THR A 156 1.33 1.41 -7.59
CA THR A 156 0.03 2.00 -7.26
C THR A 156 0.21 3.38 -6.65
N TYR A 157 -0.81 4.21 -6.72
CA TYR A 157 -0.80 5.53 -6.08
C TYR A 157 -2.16 5.90 -5.51
N ALA A 158 -2.16 6.67 -4.42
CA ALA A 158 -3.36 7.33 -3.92
C ALA A 158 -3.48 8.72 -4.54
N ASN A 159 -4.72 9.15 -4.82
CA ASN A 159 -5.00 10.42 -5.46
C ASN A 159 -6.30 11.02 -4.92
N ILE A 160 -6.34 12.33 -4.72
CA ILE A 160 -7.54 13.09 -4.32
C ILE A 160 -7.88 14.09 -5.41
N HIS A 161 -9.14 14.09 -5.83
CA HIS A 161 -9.70 15.01 -6.82
C HIS A 161 -10.61 16.01 -6.14
N THR A 162 -10.60 17.23 -6.67
CA THR A 162 -11.47 18.31 -6.21
C THR A 162 -12.23 18.94 -7.37
N VAL A 163 -13.20 19.80 -7.06
CA VAL A 163 -13.95 20.53 -8.09
C VAL A 163 -13.03 21.36 -8.99
N GLY A 164 -12.01 22.02 -8.41
CA GLY A 164 -11.01 22.82 -9.14
C GLY A 164 -9.97 21.98 -9.88
N ARG A 165 -9.79 20.74 -9.49
CA ARG A 165 -8.79 19.80 -10.03
C ARG A 165 -9.44 18.42 -10.30
N PRO A 166 -10.30 18.32 -11.29
CA PRO A 166 -11.03 17.08 -11.56
C PRO A 166 -10.15 15.92 -12.04
N SER A 167 -8.93 16.20 -12.53
CA SER A 167 -7.95 15.16 -12.91
C SER A 167 -7.03 14.72 -11.74
N GLY A 168 -7.14 15.37 -10.57
CA GLY A 168 -6.33 15.16 -9.38
C GLY A 168 -5.74 16.48 -8.87
N GLU A 169 -5.72 16.66 -7.55
CA GLU A 169 -5.09 17.81 -6.89
C GLU A 169 -3.83 17.40 -6.16
N ILE A 170 -3.86 16.29 -5.47
CA ILE A 170 -2.73 15.76 -4.72
C ILE A 170 -2.62 14.23 -4.88
N ARG A 171 -1.40 13.73 -4.93
CA ARG A 171 -1.06 12.35 -5.20
C ARG A 171 0.15 11.89 -4.40
N ALA A 172 0.24 10.60 -4.09
CA ALA A 172 1.47 9.92 -3.68
C ALA A 172 1.54 8.51 -4.23
N GLN A 173 2.73 8.07 -4.62
CA GLN A 173 2.99 6.67 -4.92
C GLN A 173 2.89 5.88 -3.63
N LEU A 174 2.19 4.74 -3.68
CA LEU A 174 2.11 3.82 -2.54
C LEU A 174 3.25 2.82 -2.63
N ASP A 175 4.01 2.73 -1.54
CA ASP A 175 5.10 1.78 -1.40
C ASP A 175 4.98 1.13 -0.03
N ASP A 176 5.32 -0.15 0.08
CA ASP A 176 5.41 -0.78 1.39
C ASP A 176 6.80 -0.49 2.00
N ASP A 177 6.84 -0.12 3.28
CA ASP A 177 8.04 0.27 4.02
C ASP A 177 9.07 -0.88 4.21
N ASP A 178 9.25 -1.75 3.22
CA ASP A 178 10.21 -2.87 3.28
C ASP A 178 11.69 -2.44 3.23
N GLY A 179 11.98 -1.14 3.27
CA GLY A 179 13.36 -0.63 3.27
C GLY A 179 14.11 -0.86 1.95
N HIS A 180 13.46 -1.30 0.90
CA HIS A 180 14.05 -1.43 -0.43
C HIS A 180 13.97 -0.08 -1.14
N GLY A 181 15.01 0.68 -0.92
CA GLY A 181 15.55 1.83 -1.60
C GLY A 181 14.64 2.67 -2.48
N ARG A 182 14.28 3.85 -1.98
CA ARG A 182 14.00 5.00 -2.86
C ARG A 182 15.25 5.26 -3.71
N TRP A 183 15.15 5.05 -5.00
CA TRP A 183 16.18 5.42 -5.99
C TRP A 183 16.04 6.89 -6.36
#